data_3bab8d188c8f304320dd2e69a9fda1a0
#
_entry.id   3bab8d188c8f304320dd2e69a9fda1a0
#
_cell.length_a   1.000
_cell.length_b   1.000
_cell.length_c   1.000
_cell.angle_alpha   90.00
_cell.angle_beta   90.00
_cell.angle_gamma   90.00
#
_symmetry.space_group_name_H-M   'P 1'
#
loop_
_entity.id
_entity.type
_entity.pdbx_description
1 polymer ?
#
loop_
_entity_poly.entity_id
_entity_poly.type
_entity_poly.pdbx_seq_one_letter_code
_entity_poly.pdbx_strand_id
1 'polypeptide(L)'
;MKTTLRIGISIFLFILLTKVNVFAQGCVAVRSTGGICAMNEHPDSTTASGFWLFNNNNRYYKSFRHFVGKAEQYQRFDLHNNVINKVFTQDYSLTRVINNRWSATLNIPFADNSRSQVSSGTRFSTHTFGVGDISLTGFYWLFNPAKATRGNVQVGLGVKFATGSYDLTDYFLNGATGVRTLGPVDQSIQLGDGGTGVSLSINSYYNVSHAFGFYGNFFYMSSPRDVNGTPRSATTPTATTIAVTGDVQSVPDQMLIRFGASLAVKKFNFSLGVRDDCLPAKDLVGGNDGFRRPGYIFATEPGITYNVGKVALYFYCPIAIIRDRTQSVPDIRTTELTGKYTQGDAAFADYVVNVGVTVKF
;
A
#
# COMPACT_ATOMS: atom_id res chain seq x y z
N MET A 1 -11.64 22.16 30.10
CA MET A 1 -12.01 21.83 28.70
C MET A 1 -11.47 22.81 27.65
N LYS A 2 -11.54 24.12 27.82
CA LYS A 2 -11.01 25.10 26.84
C LYS A 2 -9.47 25.10 26.75
N THR A 3 -8.77 24.82 27.82
CA THR A 3 -7.30 24.82 27.87
C THR A 3 -6.68 23.60 27.19
N THR A 4 -7.25 22.42 27.40
CA THR A 4 -6.82 21.16 26.75
C THR A 4 -7.03 21.18 25.25
N LEU A 5 -8.11 21.79 24.76
CA LEU A 5 -8.37 21.97 23.33
C LEU A 5 -7.34 22.92 22.68
N ARG A 6 -6.96 24.00 23.38
CA ARG A 6 -5.94 24.94 22.87
C ARG A 6 -4.55 24.30 22.80
N ILE A 7 -4.19 23.48 23.79
CA ILE A 7 -2.92 22.75 23.78
C ILE A 7 -2.90 21.71 22.63
N GLY A 8 -4.00 20.99 22.41
CA GLY A 8 -4.12 20.05 21.29
C GLY A 8 -4.01 20.73 19.92
N ILE A 9 -4.63 21.88 19.73
CA ILE A 9 -4.55 22.67 18.49
C ILE A 9 -3.14 23.23 18.30
N SER A 10 -2.47 23.71 19.36
CA SER A 10 -1.10 24.23 19.28
C SER A 10 -0.09 23.14 18.95
N ILE A 11 -0.22 21.94 19.50
CA ILE A 11 0.63 20.77 19.17
C ILE A 11 0.39 20.33 17.73
N PHE A 12 -0.86 20.29 17.27
CA PHE A 12 -1.20 19.98 15.89
C PHE A 12 -0.67 21.03 14.90
N LEU A 13 -0.76 22.33 15.24
CA LEU A 13 -0.19 23.40 14.43
C LEU A 13 1.35 23.36 14.42
N PHE A 14 1.98 23.00 15.52
CA PHE A 14 3.44 22.89 15.63
C PHE A 14 3.98 21.72 14.77
N ILE A 15 3.26 20.58 14.73
CA ILE A 15 3.57 19.43 13.86
C ILE A 15 3.42 19.82 12.37
N LEU A 16 2.44 20.66 12.01
CA LEU A 16 2.23 21.16 10.64
C LEU A 16 3.31 22.18 10.20
N LEU A 17 3.98 22.84 11.14
CA LEU A 17 5.01 23.85 10.86
C LEU A 17 6.43 23.27 10.78
N THR A 18 6.66 22.05 11.23
CA THR A 18 7.92 21.36 10.98
C THR A 18 7.95 20.95 9.51
N LYS A 19 8.79 21.59 8.71
CA LYS A 19 9.13 21.15 7.36
C LYS A 19 9.90 19.82 7.48
N VAL A 20 9.20 18.74 7.72
CA VAL A 20 9.74 17.42 7.52
C VAL A 20 9.79 17.24 5.99
N ASN A 21 10.97 17.21 5.42
CA ASN A 21 11.15 16.79 4.05
C ASN A 21 10.85 15.29 3.98
N VAL A 22 9.56 14.96 3.98
CA VAL A 22 9.09 13.59 3.75
C VAL A 22 9.21 13.37 2.25
N PHE A 23 10.27 12.71 1.82
CA PHE A 23 10.37 12.16 0.48
C PHE A 23 9.55 10.87 0.43
N ALA A 24 8.31 10.99 0.03
CA ALA A 24 7.34 9.91 -0.06
C ALA A 24 7.22 9.37 -1.51
N GLN A 25 6.75 8.11 -1.73
CA GLN A 25 7.20 7.41 -2.92
C GLN A 25 6.35 6.17 -3.23
N GLY A 26 6.10 5.81 -4.45
CA GLY A 26 5.51 4.56 -4.69
C GLY A 26 5.20 4.11 -6.11
N CYS A 27 5.66 2.95 -6.48
CA CYS A 27 5.22 2.23 -7.66
C CYS A 27 4.37 1.01 -7.32
N VAL A 28 4.34 0.59 -6.07
CA VAL A 28 3.56 -0.55 -5.59
C VAL A 28 2.52 0.00 -4.62
N ALA A 29 1.24 -0.17 -4.91
CA ALA A 29 0.18 0.13 -3.95
C ALA A 29 0.46 -0.65 -2.66
N VAL A 30 0.34 0.01 -1.52
CA VAL A 30 0.56 -0.62 -0.21
C VAL A 30 -0.25 -1.91 -0.14
N ARG A 31 0.44 -3.05 0.03
CA ARG A 31 -0.12 -4.38 -0.23
C ARG A 31 -1.24 -4.79 0.70
N SER A 32 -1.31 -4.22 1.91
CA SER A 32 -2.31 -4.62 2.89
C SER A 32 -2.76 -3.45 3.74
N THR A 33 -3.85 -2.83 3.36
CA THR A 33 -4.57 -1.93 4.23
C THR A 33 -5.95 -2.49 4.44
N GLY A 34 -6.20 -3.06 5.60
CA GLY A 34 -7.51 -3.60 5.97
C GLY A 34 -8.64 -2.65 5.55
N GLY A 35 -9.77 -3.19 5.13
CA GLY A 35 -10.87 -2.40 4.60
C GLY A 35 -11.30 -1.27 5.55
N ILE A 36 -11.68 -0.13 4.97
CA ILE A 36 -12.23 1.05 5.67
C ILE A 36 -13.45 0.68 6.53
N CYS A 37 -14.10 -0.45 6.23
CA CYS A 37 -15.35 -0.88 6.86
C CYS A 37 -15.31 -1.08 8.37
N ALA A 38 -14.16 -1.43 8.93
CA ALA A 38 -14.04 -1.60 10.39
C ALA A 38 -14.21 -0.27 11.17
N MET A 39 -14.16 0.88 10.50
CA MET A 39 -14.22 2.19 11.13
C MET A 39 -15.56 2.90 11.01
N ASN A 40 -16.36 2.54 10.00
CA ASN A 40 -17.70 3.13 9.80
C ASN A 40 -18.79 2.43 10.63
N GLU A 41 -18.48 1.29 11.25
CA GLU A 41 -19.37 0.75 12.24
C GLU A 41 -19.26 1.61 13.50
N HIS A 42 -20.23 2.50 13.69
CA HIS A 42 -20.53 3.01 15.03
C HIS A 42 -20.62 1.77 15.93
N PRO A 43 -19.78 1.64 16.97
CA PRO A 43 -20.04 0.62 17.95
C PRO A 43 -21.40 0.98 18.53
N ASP A 44 -22.44 0.29 18.06
CA ASP A 44 -23.73 0.31 18.77
C ASP A 44 -23.37 0.07 20.21
N SER A 45 -23.79 0.95 21.08
CA SER A 45 -23.49 0.89 22.52
C SER A 45 -23.95 -0.42 23.18
N THR A 46 -24.67 -1.25 22.44
CA THR A 46 -25.15 -2.58 22.78
C THR A 46 -24.29 -3.72 22.19
N THR A 47 -23.19 -3.45 21.49
CA THR A 47 -22.41 -4.52 20.85
C THR A 47 -21.60 -5.28 21.90
N ALA A 48 -22.09 -6.47 22.20
CA ALA A 48 -21.42 -7.43 23.05
C ALA A 48 -19.97 -7.66 22.59
N SER A 49 -19.04 -7.65 23.54
CA SER A 49 -17.69 -8.17 23.36
C SER A 49 -17.76 -9.63 22.91
N GLY A 50 -16.77 -10.07 22.14
CA GLY A 50 -16.64 -11.49 21.84
C GLY A 50 -17.25 -11.94 20.51
N PHE A 51 -17.33 -11.07 19.51
CA PHE A 51 -17.75 -11.44 18.14
C PHE A 51 -16.58 -11.50 17.16
N TRP A 52 -16.82 -12.08 15.98
CA TRP A 52 -15.89 -12.13 14.89
C TRP A 52 -16.36 -11.25 13.73
N LEU A 53 -15.38 -10.68 13.00
CA LEU A 53 -15.60 -10.03 11.72
C LEU A 53 -14.78 -10.78 10.69
N PHE A 54 -15.41 -11.16 9.60
CA PHE A 54 -14.74 -11.64 8.40
C PHE A 54 -14.83 -10.57 7.32
N ASN A 55 -13.71 -10.21 6.72
CA ASN A 55 -13.67 -9.28 5.61
C ASN A 55 -12.97 -9.92 4.42
N ASN A 56 -13.57 -9.80 3.24
CA ASN A 56 -12.94 -10.09 1.96
C ASN A 56 -12.89 -8.81 1.14
N ASN A 57 -11.70 -8.35 0.82
CA ASN A 57 -11.47 -7.20 -0.06
C ASN A 57 -10.83 -7.67 -1.38
N ASN A 58 -11.48 -7.39 -2.49
CA ASN A 58 -10.96 -7.65 -3.82
C ASN A 58 -10.44 -6.34 -4.39
N ARG A 59 -9.15 -6.30 -4.69
CA ARG A 59 -8.47 -5.13 -5.22
C ARG A 59 -7.91 -5.43 -6.60
N TYR A 60 -8.18 -4.54 -7.55
CA TYR A 60 -7.64 -4.61 -8.90
C TYR A 60 -7.09 -3.26 -9.35
N TYR A 61 -5.92 -3.30 -9.97
CA TYR A 61 -5.39 -2.15 -10.71
C TYR A 61 -4.52 -2.58 -11.89
N LYS A 62 -4.40 -1.64 -12.86
CA LYS A 62 -3.51 -1.73 -14.00
C LYS A 62 -2.54 -0.55 -13.95
N SER A 63 -1.25 -0.81 -13.80
CA SER A 63 -0.22 0.23 -13.90
C SER A 63 0.45 0.17 -15.28
N PHE A 64 0.45 1.28 -16.00
CA PHE A 64 0.91 1.33 -17.38
C PHE A 64 1.44 2.69 -17.83
N ARG A 65 1.19 3.75 -17.07
CA ARG A 65 1.71 5.10 -17.32
C ARG A 65 3.05 5.27 -16.62
N HIS A 66 4.08 5.58 -17.40
CA HIS A 66 5.44 5.68 -16.90
C HIS A 66 5.80 7.09 -16.46
N PHE A 67 6.49 7.23 -15.33
CA PHE A 67 6.94 8.50 -14.78
C PHE A 67 8.40 8.45 -14.35
N VAL A 68 9.14 9.54 -14.63
CA VAL A 68 10.41 9.90 -14.03
C VAL A 68 10.20 11.19 -13.26
N GLY A 69 10.33 11.15 -11.94
CA GLY A 69 9.75 12.20 -11.10
C GLY A 69 8.25 12.33 -11.36
N LYS A 70 7.78 13.56 -11.55
CA LYS A 70 6.39 13.86 -11.94
C LYS A 70 6.17 13.92 -13.44
N ALA A 71 7.22 13.78 -14.23
CA ALA A 71 7.16 13.86 -15.69
C ALA A 71 6.74 12.53 -16.29
N GLU A 72 5.60 12.54 -16.98
CA GLU A 72 5.11 11.36 -17.70
C GLU A 72 5.95 11.09 -18.94
N GLN A 73 6.25 9.83 -19.17
CA GLN A 73 7.10 9.35 -20.27
C GLN A 73 6.21 8.91 -21.45
N TYR A 74 5.59 9.87 -22.14
CA TYR A 74 4.65 9.61 -23.26
C TYR A 74 5.29 8.79 -24.39
N GLN A 75 6.59 8.96 -24.64
CA GLN A 75 7.32 8.19 -25.66
C GLN A 75 7.23 6.67 -25.45
N ARG A 76 6.91 6.21 -24.22
CA ARG A 76 6.68 4.78 -23.96
C ARG A 76 5.46 4.25 -24.71
N PHE A 77 4.44 5.07 -24.93
CA PHE A 77 3.25 4.72 -25.69
C PHE A 77 3.54 4.76 -27.19
N ASP A 78 4.20 5.81 -27.67
CA ASP A 78 4.54 5.99 -29.09
C ASP A 78 5.43 4.86 -29.59
N LEU A 79 6.38 4.43 -28.79
CA LEU A 79 7.26 3.31 -29.07
C LEU A 79 6.66 1.93 -28.75
N HIS A 80 5.44 1.88 -28.23
CA HIS A 80 4.74 0.65 -27.78
C HIS A 80 5.56 -0.21 -26.81
N ASN A 81 6.52 0.38 -26.05
CA ASN A 81 7.42 -0.31 -25.13
C ASN A 81 7.08 -0.11 -23.64
N ASN A 82 5.90 0.44 -23.35
CA ASN A 82 5.42 0.60 -22.00
C ASN A 82 5.26 -0.75 -21.29
N VAL A 83 5.70 -0.81 -20.04
CA VAL A 83 5.42 -1.94 -19.15
C VAL A 83 4.00 -1.84 -18.63
N ILE A 84 3.30 -2.97 -18.58
CA ILE A 84 1.93 -3.06 -18.08
C ILE A 84 1.89 -4.10 -16.97
N ASN A 85 1.60 -3.68 -15.73
CA ASN A 85 1.30 -4.62 -14.67
C ASN A 85 -0.23 -4.66 -14.47
N LYS A 86 -0.78 -5.86 -14.34
CA LYS A 86 -2.13 -6.10 -13.86
C LYS A 86 -1.99 -6.84 -12.53
N VAL A 87 -2.59 -6.29 -11.50
CA VAL A 87 -2.52 -6.84 -10.15
C VAL A 87 -3.94 -7.03 -9.64
N PHE A 88 -4.25 -8.25 -9.28
CA PHE A 88 -5.47 -8.61 -8.59
C PHE A 88 -5.09 -9.21 -7.24
N THR A 89 -5.68 -8.71 -6.16
CA THR A 89 -5.43 -9.19 -4.80
C THR A 89 -6.76 -9.42 -4.09
N GLN A 90 -6.87 -10.55 -3.43
CA GLN A 90 -7.96 -10.86 -2.48
C GLN A 90 -7.37 -10.88 -1.07
N ASP A 91 -7.76 -9.91 -0.25
CA ASP A 91 -7.35 -9.84 1.14
C ASP A 91 -8.45 -10.46 2.01
N TYR A 92 -8.16 -11.59 2.65
CA TYR A 92 -9.03 -12.23 3.63
C TYR A 92 -8.58 -11.83 5.03
N SER A 93 -9.44 -11.11 5.75
CA SER A 93 -9.14 -10.69 7.11
C SER A 93 -10.16 -11.28 8.09
N LEU A 94 -9.64 -11.90 9.16
CA LEU A 94 -10.44 -12.39 10.27
C LEU A 94 -10.09 -11.60 11.52
N THR A 95 -11.06 -10.85 12.04
CA THR A 95 -10.89 -10.04 13.24
C THR A 95 -11.66 -10.62 14.40
N ARG A 96 -10.99 -10.87 15.53
CA ARG A 96 -11.61 -11.17 16.81
C ARG A 96 -11.73 -9.90 17.61
N VAL A 97 -12.94 -9.45 17.87
CA VAL A 97 -13.22 -8.38 18.85
C VAL A 97 -13.27 -9.03 20.24
N ILE A 98 -12.22 -8.81 21.03
CA ILE A 98 -12.02 -9.45 22.34
C ILE A 98 -12.91 -8.77 23.39
N ASN A 99 -12.86 -7.44 23.41
CA ASN A 99 -13.69 -6.59 24.26
C ASN A 99 -13.90 -5.21 23.60
N ASN A 100 -14.50 -4.28 24.32
CA ASN A 100 -14.82 -2.94 23.81
C ASN A 100 -13.58 -2.13 23.34
N ARG A 101 -12.35 -2.52 23.71
CA ARG A 101 -11.14 -1.81 23.36
C ARG A 101 -10.17 -2.63 22.52
N TRP A 102 -10.09 -3.94 22.74
CA TRP A 102 -9.12 -4.82 22.14
C TRP A 102 -9.71 -5.64 21.00
N SER A 103 -9.02 -5.67 19.88
CA SER A 103 -9.27 -6.62 18.79
C SER A 103 -7.96 -7.09 18.18
N ALA A 104 -7.99 -8.23 17.53
CA ALA A 104 -6.86 -8.77 16.79
C ALA A 104 -7.33 -9.23 15.40
N THR A 105 -6.54 -8.91 14.37
CA THR A 105 -6.85 -9.22 12.97
C THR A 105 -5.74 -10.05 12.36
N LEU A 106 -6.09 -11.20 11.82
CA LEU A 106 -5.26 -11.99 10.92
C LEU A 106 -5.63 -11.62 9.49
N ASN A 107 -4.65 -11.28 8.65
CA ASN A 107 -4.84 -11.00 7.23
C ASN A 107 -4.03 -11.98 6.37
N ILE A 108 -4.69 -12.58 5.38
CA ILE A 108 -4.11 -13.55 4.44
C ILE A 108 -4.42 -13.03 3.02
N PRO A 109 -3.43 -12.46 2.31
CA PRO A 109 -3.62 -12.00 0.94
C PRO A 109 -3.37 -13.13 -0.06
N PHE A 110 -4.20 -13.21 -1.10
CA PHE A 110 -3.97 -13.96 -2.31
C PHE A 110 -3.79 -12.99 -3.46
N ALA A 111 -2.85 -13.27 -4.34
CA ALA A 111 -2.58 -12.42 -5.49
C ALA A 111 -2.48 -13.21 -6.79
N ASP A 112 -3.01 -12.59 -7.86
CA ASP A 112 -2.85 -13.01 -9.25
C ASP A 112 -2.31 -11.81 -10.03
N ASN A 113 -1.03 -11.86 -10.39
CA ASN A 113 -0.34 -10.73 -10.96
C ASN A 113 0.26 -11.09 -12.32
N SER A 114 0.26 -10.12 -13.22
CA SER A 114 0.96 -10.25 -14.48
C SER A 114 1.71 -8.97 -14.82
N ARG A 115 2.87 -9.13 -15.47
CA ARG A 115 3.70 -8.06 -15.99
C ARG A 115 3.99 -8.28 -17.46
N SER A 116 3.51 -7.38 -18.30
CA SER A 116 3.77 -7.38 -19.74
C SER A 116 4.84 -6.36 -20.08
N GLN A 117 5.81 -6.76 -20.86
CA GLN A 117 6.94 -5.94 -21.31
C GLN A 117 7.37 -6.32 -22.74
N VAL A 118 8.23 -5.51 -23.34
CA VAL A 118 8.67 -5.70 -24.72
C VAL A 118 10.17 -6.02 -24.75
N SER A 119 10.54 -7.02 -25.55
CA SER A 119 11.92 -7.36 -25.88
C SER A 119 12.07 -7.39 -27.40
N SER A 120 12.96 -6.56 -27.96
CA SER A 120 13.20 -6.47 -29.40
C SER A 120 11.91 -6.41 -30.24
N GLY A 121 10.98 -5.54 -29.85
CA GLY A 121 9.70 -5.35 -30.54
C GLY A 121 8.61 -6.38 -30.21
N THR A 122 8.93 -7.50 -29.58
CA THR A 122 7.97 -8.54 -29.22
C THR A 122 7.51 -8.38 -27.77
N ARG A 123 6.19 -8.29 -27.57
CA ARG A 123 5.59 -8.22 -26.24
C ARG A 123 5.40 -9.62 -25.65
N PHE A 124 5.78 -9.78 -24.38
CA PHE A 124 5.55 -11.00 -23.60
C PHE A 124 5.11 -10.65 -22.19
N SER A 125 4.65 -11.64 -21.44
CA SER A 125 4.21 -11.47 -20.05
C SER A 125 4.80 -12.53 -19.15
N THR A 126 5.05 -12.13 -17.89
CA THR A 126 5.37 -13.01 -16.77
C THR A 126 4.23 -12.96 -15.76
N HIS A 127 4.01 -14.03 -15.01
CA HIS A 127 2.87 -14.20 -14.11
C HIS A 127 3.30 -14.74 -12.76
N THR A 128 2.52 -14.39 -11.74
CA THR A 128 2.62 -14.97 -10.39
C THR A 128 1.23 -15.16 -9.80
N PHE A 129 1.05 -16.28 -9.09
CA PHE A 129 -0.19 -16.59 -8.40
C PHE A 129 0.11 -17.29 -7.08
N GLY A 130 -0.59 -16.89 -6.01
CA GLY A 130 -0.48 -17.58 -4.73
C GLY A 130 -0.75 -16.68 -3.52
N VAL A 131 -0.35 -17.19 -2.36
CA VAL A 131 -0.49 -16.50 -1.07
C VAL A 131 0.64 -15.50 -0.91
N GLY A 132 0.31 -14.29 -0.45
CA GLY A 132 1.27 -13.26 -0.11
C GLY A 132 1.74 -13.32 1.34
N ASP A 133 2.28 -12.22 1.84
CA ASP A 133 2.76 -12.11 3.21
C ASP A 133 1.59 -12.02 4.19
N ILE A 134 1.46 -13.00 5.08
CA ILE A 134 0.45 -13.03 6.14
C ILE A 134 0.81 -12.00 7.21
N SER A 135 -0.18 -11.33 7.78
CA SER A 135 0.03 -10.39 8.88
C SER A 135 -0.96 -10.59 10.03
N LEU A 136 -0.48 -10.31 11.24
CA LEU A 136 -1.27 -10.32 12.46
C LEU A 136 -1.14 -8.96 13.14
N THR A 137 -2.26 -8.30 13.42
CA THR A 137 -2.28 -6.97 14.03
C THR A 137 -3.21 -6.95 15.23
N GLY A 138 -2.70 -6.49 16.37
CA GLY A 138 -3.48 -6.17 17.55
C GLY A 138 -3.89 -4.71 17.54
N PHE A 139 -5.14 -4.40 17.84
CA PHE A 139 -5.70 -3.05 17.88
C PHE A 139 -6.22 -2.68 19.27
N TYR A 140 -6.05 -1.42 19.63
CA TYR A 140 -6.54 -0.86 20.88
C TYR A 140 -7.19 0.50 20.68
N TRP A 141 -8.44 0.67 21.13
CA TRP A 141 -9.13 1.95 21.18
C TRP A 141 -8.68 2.77 22.39
N LEU A 142 -8.12 3.96 22.16
CA LEU A 142 -7.60 4.83 23.22
C LEU A 142 -8.70 5.27 24.17
N PHE A 143 -9.88 5.54 23.66
CA PHE A 143 -11.06 5.84 24.47
C PHE A 143 -12.04 4.66 24.43
N ASN A 144 -12.83 4.49 25.50
CA ASN A 144 -13.86 3.44 25.52
C ASN A 144 -14.93 3.77 24.47
N PRO A 145 -15.11 2.95 23.41
CA PRO A 145 -16.10 3.22 22.37
C PRO A 145 -17.52 3.44 22.87
N ALA A 146 -17.94 2.75 23.95
CA ALA A 146 -19.25 2.94 24.57
C ALA A 146 -19.46 4.35 25.17
N LYS A 147 -18.38 5.09 25.44
CA LYS A 147 -18.42 6.46 25.98
C LYS A 147 -17.95 7.51 24.97
N ALA A 148 -17.16 7.14 23.99
CA ALA A 148 -16.56 8.02 23.00
C ALA A 148 -17.41 8.06 21.71
N THR A 149 -18.66 8.49 21.82
CA THR A 149 -19.63 8.47 20.71
C THR A 149 -19.33 9.46 19.59
N ARG A 150 -18.64 10.56 19.89
CA ARG A 150 -18.29 11.59 18.87
C ARG A 150 -17.02 11.32 18.11
N GLY A 151 -16.07 10.64 18.70
CA GLY A 151 -14.79 10.39 18.03
C GLY A 151 -13.88 9.52 18.87
N ASN A 152 -13.04 8.76 18.21
CA ASN A 152 -12.08 7.87 18.85
C ASN A 152 -10.83 7.71 18.00
N VAL A 153 -9.78 7.21 18.63
CA VAL A 153 -8.53 6.85 17.98
C VAL A 153 -8.21 5.40 18.35
N GLN A 154 -7.94 4.61 17.34
CA GLN A 154 -7.48 3.23 17.46
C GLN A 154 -6.02 3.16 17.05
N VAL A 155 -5.18 2.52 17.86
CA VAL A 155 -3.79 2.23 17.56
C VAL A 155 -3.65 0.72 17.32
N GLY A 156 -2.96 0.35 16.25
CA GLY A 156 -2.67 -1.03 15.90
C GLY A 156 -1.16 -1.27 15.82
N LEU A 157 -0.70 -2.35 16.40
CA LEU A 157 0.66 -2.86 16.23
C LEU A 157 0.55 -4.24 15.60
N GLY A 158 1.31 -4.46 14.52
CA GLY A 158 1.25 -5.69 13.76
C GLY A 158 2.62 -6.23 13.36
N VAL A 159 2.61 -7.49 12.99
CA VAL A 159 3.75 -8.19 12.40
C VAL A 159 3.31 -8.76 11.05
N LYS A 160 4.07 -8.47 10.02
CA LYS A 160 4.00 -9.13 8.71
C LYS A 160 5.05 -10.25 8.69
N PHE A 161 4.63 -11.45 8.33
CA PHE A 161 5.51 -12.60 8.19
C PHE A 161 5.92 -12.75 6.72
N ALA A 162 7.17 -13.10 6.46
CA ALA A 162 7.69 -13.37 5.12
C ALA A 162 7.21 -14.74 4.62
N THR A 163 5.91 -14.90 4.42
CA THR A 163 5.27 -16.15 3.99
C THR A 163 5.01 -16.21 2.49
N GLY A 164 4.91 -15.06 1.83
CA GLY A 164 4.78 -14.97 0.39
C GLY A 164 6.11 -15.26 -0.31
N SER A 165 6.08 -16.01 -1.41
CA SER A 165 7.27 -16.24 -2.22
C SER A 165 7.77 -14.92 -2.81
N TYR A 166 9.06 -14.66 -2.66
CA TYR A 166 9.73 -13.43 -3.09
C TYR A 166 10.82 -13.66 -4.15
N ASP A 167 11.03 -14.91 -4.52
CA ASP A 167 12.02 -15.40 -5.47
C ASP A 167 11.39 -16.16 -6.65
N LEU A 168 10.10 -15.92 -6.92
CA LEU A 168 9.39 -16.53 -8.03
C LEU A 168 10.06 -16.22 -9.36
N THR A 169 10.06 -17.23 -10.22
CA THR A 169 10.65 -17.16 -11.56
C THR A 169 9.60 -17.42 -12.63
N ASP A 170 9.83 -16.89 -13.83
CA ASP A 170 9.07 -17.17 -15.03
C ASP A 170 9.95 -17.04 -16.27
N TYR A 171 9.44 -17.42 -17.45
CA TYR A 171 10.18 -17.40 -18.70
C TYR A 171 10.18 -16.02 -19.37
N PHE A 172 11.36 -15.47 -19.57
CA PHE A 172 11.62 -14.23 -20.27
C PHE A 172 11.95 -14.50 -21.73
N LEU A 173 11.21 -13.85 -22.64
CA LEU A 173 11.44 -13.96 -24.07
C LEU A 173 12.55 -12.99 -24.51
N ASN A 174 13.56 -13.52 -25.21
CA ASN A 174 14.42 -12.70 -26.06
C ASN A 174 13.73 -12.55 -27.43
N GLY A 175 13.18 -11.37 -27.70
CA GLY A 175 12.42 -11.13 -28.91
C GLY A 175 13.24 -11.18 -30.21
N ALA A 176 14.56 -11.02 -30.13
CA ALA A 176 15.46 -11.11 -31.30
C ALA A 176 15.73 -12.56 -31.71
N THR A 177 15.86 -13.48 -30.73
CA THR A 177 16.23 -14.87 -30.97
C THR A 177 15.09 -15.86 -30.81
N GLY A 178 13.96 -15.44 -30.21
CA GLY A 178 12.85 -16.30 -29.82
C GLY A 178 13.14 -17.19 -28.60
N VAL A 179 14.33 -17.15 -28.04
CA VAL A 179 14.75 -17.97 -26.90
C VAL A 179 14.05 -17.50 -25.63
N ARG A 180 13.60 -18.46 -24.82
CA ARG A 180 13.03 -18.20 -23.49
C ARG A 180 14.01 -18.62 -22.42
N THR A 181 14.29 -17.71 -21.47
CA THR A 181 15.21 -17.95 -20.35
C THR A 181 14.44 -17.82 -19.04
N LEU A 182 14.59 -18.79 -18.15
CA LEU A 182 14.02 -18.73 -16.81
C LEU A 182 14.77 -17.66 -16.00
N GLY A 183 14.01 -16.82 -15.28
CA GLY A 183 14.61 -15.79 -14.45
C GLY A 183 13.64 -15.25 -13.40
N PRO A 184 14.12 -14.48 -12.40
CA PRO A 184 13.30 -13.93 -11.36
C PRO A 184 12.29 -12.93 -11.95
N VAL A 185 11.03 -13.03 -11.55
CA VAL A 185 10.02 -12.05 -11.93
C VAL A 185 10.29 -10.71 -11.25
N ASP A 186 9.78 -9.66 -11.86
CA ASP A 186 9.95 -8.29 -11.33
C ASP A 186 9.36 -8.13 -9.92
N GLN A 187 10.03 -7.35 -9.08
CA GLN A 187 9.62 -7.07 -7.70
C GLN A 187 8.13 -6.64 -7.58
N SER A 188 7.61 -5.93 -8.60
CA SER A 188 6.22 -5.43 -8.59
C SER A 188 5.16 -6.54 -8.62
N ILE A 189 5.50 -7.74 -9.07
CA ILE A 189 4.59 -8.89 -9.16
C ILE A 189 4.99 -10.07 -8.25
N GLN A 190 6.07 -9.97 -7.48
CA GLN A 190 6.39 -10.97 -6.45
C GLN A 190 5.26 -11.05 -5.42
N LEU A 191 5.00 -12.23 -4.85
CA LEU A 191 3.92 -12.42 -3.86
C LEU A 191 4.30 -11.89 -2.48
N GLY A 192 5.56 -12.02 -2.09
CA GLY A 192 6.16 -11.46 -0.88
C GLY A 192 7.31 -10.52 -1.21
N ASP A 193 7.89 -9.91 -0.18
CA ASP A 193 9.13 -9.15 -0.28
C ASP A 193 10.32 -9.85 0.41
N GLY A 194 10.06 -10.95 1.13
CA GLY A 194 11.05 -11.74 1.84
C GLY A 194 11.46 -11.16 3.21
N GLY A 195 10.84 -10.07 3.66
CA GLY A 195 11.11 -9.45 4.95
C GLY A 195 9.98 -9.66 5.97
N THR A 196 10.37 -9.93 7.21
CA THR A 196 9.45 -9.80 8.35
C THR A 196 9.39 -8.33 8.73
N GLY A 197 8.19 -7.75 8.77
CA GLY A 197 7.99 -6.33 9.06
C GLY A 197 7.15 -6.10 10.31
N VAL A 198 7.36 -4.94 10.93
CA VAL A 198 6.53 -4.45 12.03
C VAL A 198 5.70 -3.28 11.53
N SER A 199 4.39 -3.30 11.78
CA SER A 199 3.49 -2.25 11.34
C SER A 199 2.88 -1.46 12.49
N LEU A 200 2.75 -0.16 12.28
CA LEU A 200 1.98 0.77 13.11
C LEU A 200 0.77 1.24 12.30
N SER A 201 -0.40 1.12 12.89
CA SER A 201 -1.65 1.66 12.34
C SER A 201 -2.27 2.66 13.31
N ILE A 202 -2.74 3.79 12.80
CA ILE A 202 -3.54 4.74 13.58
C ILE A 202 -4.81 5.00 12.78
N ASN A 203 -5.95 4.64 13.37
CA ASN A 203 -7.27 4.84 12.78
C ASN A 203 -8.04 5.83 13.65
N SER A 204 -8.71 6.79 13.05
CA SER A 204 -9.46 7.80 13.78
C SER A 204 -10.75 8.15 13.06
N TYR A 205 -11.75 8.52 13.84
CA TYR A 205 -12.98 9.12 13.33
C TYR A 205 -13.45 10.24 14.25
N TYR A 206 -14.19 11.18 13.67
CA TYR A 206 -14.87 12.25 14.40
C TYR A 206 -16.24 12.54 13.77
N ASN A 207 -17.32 12.28 14.50
CA ASN A 207 -18.70 12.49 14.07
C ASN A 207 -19.15 13.90 14.46
N VAL A 208 -19.39 14.73 13.47
CA VAL A 208 -19.97 16.07 13.65
C VAL A 208 -21.46 15.95 13.98
N SER A 209 -22.13 14.99 13.32
CA SER A 209 -23.53 14.64 13.54
C SER A 209 -23.73 13.12 13.45
N HIS A 210 -24.95 12.64 13.62
CA HIS A 210 -25.28 11.22 13.39
C HIS A 210 -25.09 10.77 11.93
N ALA A 211 -25.14 11.71 10.99
CA ALA A 211 -25.04 11.39 9.57
C ALA A 211 -23.66 11.75 8.96
N PHE A 212 -22.97 12.74 9.53
CA PHE A 212 -21.75 13.29 8.91
C PHE A 212 -20.57 13.22 9.87
N GLY A 213 -19.44 12.76 9.38
CA GLY A 213 -18.21 12.66 10.13
C GLY A 213 -16.96 12.72 9.25
N PHE A 214 -15.81 12.76 9.90
CA PHE A 214 -14.49 12.68 9.31
C PHE A 214 -13.79 11.40 9.75
N TYR A 215 -12.91 10.89 8.90
CA TYR A 215 -12.03 9.76 9.23
C TYR A 215 -10.59 10.07 8.84
N GLY A 216 -9.66 9.42 9.52
CA GLY A 216 -8.24 9.48 9.20
C GLY A 216 -7.56 8.14 9.48
N ASN A 217 -6.66 7.74 8.58
CA ASN A 217 -5.84 6.55 8.71
C ASN A 217 -4.39 6.87 8.45
N PHE A 218 -3.53 6.31 9.26
CA PHE A 218 -2.11 6.23 9.04
C PHE A 218 -1.68 4.78 9.17
N PHE A 219 -0.87 4.32 8.24
CA PHE A 219 -0.23 3.02 8.28
C PHE A 219 1.24 3.19 7.90
N TYR A 220 2.11 2.58 8.68
CA TYR A 220 3.52 2.46 8.39
C TYR A 220 3.98 1.05 8.69
N MET A 221 4.71 0.43 7.76
CA MET A 221 5.33 -0.86 7.93
C MET A 221 6.84 -0.70 7.75
N SER A 222 7.59 -1.02 8.77
CA SER A 222 9.05 -1.06 8.76
C SER A 222 9.53 -2.49 8.61
N SER A 223 10.48 -2.70 7.70
CA SER A 223 11.11 -3.99 7.44
C SER A 223 12.60 -3.87 7.69
N PRO A 224 13.13 -4.48 8.79
CA PRO A 224 14.55 -4.36 9.11
C PRO A 224 15.48 -5.04 8.11
N ARG A 225 14.96 -5.95 7.28
CA ARG A 225 15.73 -6.61 6.22
C ARG A 225 15.93 -5.64 5.06
N ASP A 226 17.17 -5.47 4.64
CA ASP A 226 17.58 -4.55 3.58
C ASP A 226 17.25 -5.11 2.18
N VAL A 227 17.87 -6.25 1.83
CA VAL A 227 17.68 -6.95 0.56
C VAL A 227 17.22 -8.39 0.79
N ASN A 228 16.43 -8.93 -0.15
CA ASN A 228 15.94 -10.31 -0.02
C ASN A 228 16.83 -11.36 -0.69
N GLY A 229 17.87 -10.94 -1.42
CA GLY A 229 18.79 -11.82 -2.13
C GLY A 229 18.32 -12.26 -3.52
N THR A 230 17.10 -11.90 -3.93
CA THR A 230 16.58 -12.19 -5.27
C THR A 230 17.21 -11.24 -6.28
N PRO A 231 17.81 -11.73 -7.39
CA PRO A 231 18.33 -10.86 -8.44
C PRO A 231 17.24 -9.94 -9.00
N ARG A 232 17.62 -8.72 -9.35
CA ARG A 232 16.71 -7.73 -9.94
C ARG A 232 16.11 -8.20 -11.27
N SER A 233 16.86 -8.96 -12.05
CA SER A 233 16.47 -9.43 -13.37
C SER A 233 17.21 -10.72 -13.75
N ALA A 234 16.75 -11.38 -14.80
CA ALA A 234 17.39 -12.56 -15.37
C ALA A 234 18.74 -12.27 -16.10
N THR A 235 19.03 -10.99 -16.36
CA THR A 235 20.27 -10.60 -17.03
C THR A 235 21.41 -10.39 -16.03
N THR A 236 22.64 -10.71 -16.45
CA THR A 236 23.84 -10.45 -15.65
C THR A 236 23.94 -8.95 -15.34
N PRO A 237 24.07 -8.55 -14.07
CA PRO A 237 24.18 -7.14 -13.70
C PRO A 237 25.52 -6.57 -14.20
N THR A 238 25.52 -5.27 -14.55
CA THR A 238 26.74 -4.55 -14.88
C THR A 238 27.57 -4.27 -13.62
N ALA A 239 28.88 -4.03 -13.79
CA ALA A 239 29.73 -3.64 -12.66
C ALA A 239 29.21 -2.39 -11.94
N THR A 240 28.68 -1.42 -12.67
CA THR A 240 28.04 -0.23 -12.09
C THR A 240 26.82 -0.61 -11.26
N THR A 241 25.94 -1.49 -11.76
CA THR A 241 24.75 -1.94 -11.03
C THR A 241 25.11 -2.61 -9.70
N ILE A 242 26.17 -3.44 -9.70
CA ILE A 242 26.69 -4.08 -8.49
C ILE A 242 27.28 -3.03 -7.53
N ALA A 243 28.12 -2.12 -8.06
CA ALA A 243 28.79 -1.09 -7.24
C ALA A 243 27.79 -0.16 -6.51
N VAL A 244 26.60 0.07 -7.09
CA VAL A 244 25.54 0.87 -6.47
C VAL A 244 24.50 0.03 -5.74
N THR A 245 24.73 -1.27 -5.56
CA THR A 245 23.82 -2.23 -4.89
C THR A 245 22.42 -2.35 -5.54
N GLY A 246 22.32 -2.12 -6.84
CA GLY A 246 21.05 -2.16 -7.59
C GLY A 246 20.75 -3.50 -8.26
N ASP A 247 21.51 -4.55 -7.99
CA ASP A 247 21.48 -5.87 -8.63
C ASP A 247 20.53 -6.86 -7.95
N VAL A 248 20.20 -6.65 -6.67
CA VAL A 248 19.25 -7.46 -5.89
C VAL A 248 18.00 -6.66 -5.53
N GLN A 249 16.90 -7.34 -5.26
CA GLN A 249 15.64 -6.70 -4.83
C GLN A 249 15.72 -6.29 -3.36
N SER A 250 15.29 -5.07 -3.06
CA SER A 250 15.19 -4.56 -1.68
C SER A 250 13.90 -5.02 -0.99
N VAL A 251 13.86 -4.87 0.33
CA VAL A 251 12.67 -5.07 1.18
C VAL A 251 12.24 -3.71 1.75
N PRO A 252 11.47 -2.90 1.00
CA PRO A 252 11.21 -1.53 1.37
C PRO A 252 10.14 -1.40 2.46
N ASP A 253 10.26 -0.34 3.27
CA ASP A 253 9.20 0.16 4.11
C ASP A 253 7.97 0.57 3.27
N GLN A 254 6.79 0.65 3.89
CA GLN A 254 5.55 1.06 3.22
C GLN A 254 4.79 2.05 4.10
N MET A 255 4.21 3.08 3.50
CA MET A 255 3.39 4.05 4.20
C MET A 255 2.09 4.33 3.46
N LEU A 256 1.02 4.55 4.21
CA LEU A 256 -0.26 4.99 3.70
C LEU A 256 -0.85 6.03 4.64
N ILE A 257 -1.35 7.11 4.05
CA ILE A 257 -2.13 8.13 4.75
C ILE A 257 -3.47 8.27 4.05
N ARG A 258 -4.55 8.34 4.83
CA ARG A 258 -5.90 8.64 4.33
C ARG A 258 -6.55 9.67 5.24
N PHE A 259 -7.30 10.56 4.63
CA PHE A 259 -8.16 11.50 5.34
C PHE A 259 -9.39 11.80 4.49
N GLY A 260 -10.57 11.82 5.11
CA GLY A 260 -11.79 12.07 4.36
C GLY A 260 -13.01 12.34 5.24
N ALA A 261 -14.12 12.56 4.57
CA ALA A 261 -15.42 12.72 5.17
C ALA A 261 -16.35 11.58 4.77
N SER A 262 -17.34 11.30 5.61
CA SER A 262 -18.36 10.30 5.37
C SER A 262 -19.75 10.84 5.68
N LEU A 263 -20.74 10.40 4.88
CA LEU A 263 -22.14 10.77 5.00
C LEU A 263 -23.02 9.52 5.01
N ALA A 264 -23.65 9.26 6.15
CA ALA A 264 -24.60 8.15 6.31
C ALA A 264 -26.00 8.58 5.87
N VAL A 265 -26.59 7.83 4.95
CA VAL A 265 -27.97 8.03 4.46
C VAL A 265 -28.70 6.69 4.48
N LYS A 266 -29.55 6.46 5.47
CA LYS A 266 -30.25 5.17 5.68
C LYS A 266 -29.24 4.02 5.82
N LYS A 267 -29.25 3.07 4.89
CA LYS A 267 -28.34 1.91 4.85
C LYS A 267 -27.04 2.20 4.09
N PHE A 268 -26.91 3.36 3.48
CA PHE A 268 -25.72 3.73 2.72
C PHE A 268 -24.80 4.65 3.53
N ASN A 269 -23.49 4.47 3.36
CA ASN A 269 -22.49 5.40 3.82
C ASN A 269 -21.64 5.79 2.61
N PHE A 270 -21.68 7.05 2.24
CA PHE A 270 -20.86 7.64 1.17
C PHE A 270 -19.60 8.23 1.80
N SER A 271 -18.47 8.03 1.17
CA SER A 271 -17.21 8.63 1.62
C SER A 271 -16.51 9.33 0.46
N LEU A 272 -15.83 10.41 0.79
CA LEU A 272 -14.91 11.08 -0.12
C LEU A 272 -13.69 11.51 0.68
N GLY A 273 -12.53 11.10 0.24
CA GLY A 273 -11.27 11.42 0.90
C GLY A 273 -10.12 11.61 -0.07
N VAL A 274 -8.96 11.81 0.52
CA VAL A 274 -7.67 11.78 -0.14
C VAL A 274 -6.83 10.65 0.45
N ARG A 275 -5.98 10.10 -0.38
CA ARG A 275 -5.10 8.98 -0.06
C ARG A 275 -3.71 9.25 -0.61
N ASP A 276 -2.68 8.95 0.16
CA ASP A 276 -1.29 8.94 -0.26
C ASP A 276 -0.70 7.55 0.01
N ASP A 277 -0.38 6.83 -1.07
CA ASP A 277 0.35 5.56 -1.03
C ASP A 277 1.83 5.83 -1.30
N CYS A 278 2.68 5.34 -0.44
CA CYS A 278 4.07 5.71 -0.38
C CYS A 278 4.99 4.50 -0.20
N LEU A 279 6.02 4.42 -1.06
CA LEU A 279 7.16 3.51 -0.91
C LEU A 279 8.44 4.32 -0.71
N PRO A 280 9.07 4.38 0.47
CA PRO A 280 10.22 5.25 0.76
C PRO A 280 11.50 4.91 -0.08
N ALA A 281 12.32 5.93 -0.47
CA ALA A 281 13.67 5.70 -1.02
C ALA A 281 14.61 5.17 0.04
N LYS A 282 14.36 5.58 1.29
CA LYS A 282 15.11 5.16 2.46
C LYS A 282 14.16 4.64 3.51
N ASP A 283 14.53 3.54 4.12
CA ASP A 283 13.79 2.91 5.21
C ASP A 283 14.09 3.59 6.54
N LEU A 284 13.15 3.52 7.46
CA LEU A 284 13.31 4.08 8.80
C LEU A 284 14.30 3.24 9.63
N VAL A 285 14.26 1.91 9.45
CA VAL A 285 15.10 0.95 10.16
C VAL A 285 15.62 -0.07 9.16
N GLY A 286 16.87 -0.45 9.29
CA GLY A 286 17.56 -1.36 8.37
C GLY A 286 18.46 -0.62 7.38
N GLY A 287 18.81 -1.30 6.30
CA GLY A 287 19.64 -0.73 5.22
C GLY A 287 18.80 -0.12 4.10
N ASN A 288 19.45 0.44 3.11
CA ASN A 288 18.81 1.08 1.96
C ASN A 288 19.33 0.53 0.63
N ASP A 289 19.98 -0.60 0.68
CA ASP A 289 20.52 -1.27 -0.49
C ASP A 289 19.42 -1.96 -1.30
N GLY A 290 19.77 -2.40 -2.48
CA GLY A 290 18.86 -3.13 -3.34
C GLY A 290 18.01 -2.24 -4.24
N PHE A 291 17.51 -2.91 -5.27
CA PHE A 291 16.64 -2.30 -6.25
C PHE A 291 15.23 -2.11 -5.70
N ARG A 292 14.72 -0.89 -5.77
CA ARG A 292 13.31 -0.52 -5.55
C ARG A 292 12.90 0.58 -6.51
N ARG A 293 11.60 0.72 -6.71
CA ARG A 293 11.02 1.85 -7.45
C ARG A 293 10.29 2.74 -6.45
N PRO A 294 11.02 3.64 -5.80
CA PRO A 294 10.42 4.55 -4.87
C PRO A 294 9.56 5.61 -5.58
N GLY A 295 8.61 6.23 -4.90
CA GLY A 295 7.69 7.25 -5.40
C GLY A 295 6.34 7.24 -4.66
N TYR A 296 5.41 8.17 -4.89
CA TYR A 296 4.10 8.24 -4.23
C TYR A 296 2.95 8.44 -5.21
N ILE A 297 1.76 8.06 -4.78
CA ILE A 297 0.51 8.31 -5.48
C ILE A 297 -0.42 9.06 -4.53
N PHE A 298 -0.64 10.35 -4.81
CA PHE A 298 -1.71 11.09 -4.17
C PHE A 298 -2.99 10.95 -4.99
N ALA A 299 -4.06 10.45 -4.35
CA ALA A 299 -5.31 10.11 -5.00
C ALA A 299 -6.51 10.72 -4.25
N THR A 300 -7.59 11.01 -4.97
CA THR A 300 -8.91 11.16 -4.37
C THR A 300 -9.56 9.79 -4.24
N GLU A 301 -10.28 9.54 -3.15
CA GLU A 301 -10.86 8.23 -2.85
C GLU A 301 -12.37 8.34 -2.57
N PRO A 302 -13.23 8.34 -3.61
CA PRO A 302 -14.66 8.14 -3.44
C PRO A 302 -14.97 6.72 -3.00
N GLY A 303 -15.98 6.57 -2.14
CA GLY A 303 -16.43 5.28 -1.64
C GLY A 303 -17.90 5.23 -1.29
N ILE A 304 -18.44 4.03 -1.29
CA ILE A 304 -19.80 3.73 -0.84
C ILE A 304 -19.81 2.43 -0.07
N THR A 305 -20.54 2.40 1.05
CA THR A 305 -20.80 1.19 1.82
C THR A 305 -22.32 1.01 1.95
N TYR A 306 -22.80 -0.21 1.77
CA TYR A 306 -24.20 -0.60 1.96
C TYR A 306 -24.32 -1.60 3.11
N ASN A 307 -25.02 -1.23 4.17
CA ASN A 307 -25.15 -2.00 5.39
C ASN A 307 -26.51 -2.74 5.45
N VAL A 308 -26.46 -4.08 5.56
CA VAL A 308 -27.66 -4.94 5.68
C VAL A 308 -27.49 -5.92 6.82
N GLY A 309 -28.09 -5.65 7.95
CA GLY A 309 -28.00 -6.51 9.13
C GLY A 309 -26.54 -6.66 9.58
N LYS A 310 -26.02 -7.88 9.49
CA LYS A 310 -24.63 -8.19 9.87
C LYS A 310 -23.63 -8.13 8.71
N VAL A 311 -24.07 -7.66 7.54
CA VAL A 311 -23.26 -7.61 6.32
C VAL A 311 -23.08 -6.18 5.86
N ALA A 312 -21.86 -5.78 5.57
CA ALA A 312 -21.52 -4.52 4.91
C ALA A 312 -20.86 -4.83 3.56
N LEU A 313 -21.44 -4.35 2.47
CA LEU A 313 -20.88 -4.38 1.13
C LEU A 313 -20.26 -3.02 0.84
N TYR A 314 -19.04 -2.99 0.30
CA TYR A 314 -18.38 -1.72 0.01
C TYR A 314 -17.68 -1.71 -1.34
N PHE A 315 -17.61 -0.51 -1.87
CA PHE A 315 -16.83 -0.14 -3.05
C PHE A 315 -16.11 1.16 -2.76
N TYR A 316 -14.81 1.24 -3.08
CA TYR A 316 -14.07 2.48 -3.14
C TYR A 316 -12.99 2.44 -4.23
N CYS A 317 -12.73 3.59 -4.80
CA CYS A 317 -11.88 3.70 -5.97
C CYS A 317 -10.92 4.90 -5.84
N PRO A 318 -9.72 4.73 -5.26
CA PRO A 318 -8.69 5.74 -5.36
C PRO A 318 -8.38 6.06 -6.81
N ILE A 319 -8.47 7.35 -7.17
CA ILE A 319 -8.16 7.90 -8.50
C ILE A 319 -6.95 8.81 -8.35
N ALA A 320 -5.85 8.45 -9.00
CA ALA A 320 -4.58 9.13 -8.87
C ALA A 320 -4.61 10.52 -9.49
N ILE A 321 -4.24 11.53 -8.70
CA ILE A 321 -4.11 12.93 -9.11
C ILE A 321 -2.63 13.26 -9.37
N ILE A 322 -1.75 12.85 -8.47
CA ILE A 322 -0.30 13.08 -8.56
C ILE A 322 0.39 11.73 -8.50
N ARG A 323 1.41 11.57 -9.35
CA ARG A 323 2.34 10.45 -9.36
C ARG A 323 3.75 11.00 -9.38
N ASP A 324 4.61 10.45 -8.56
CA ASP A 324 6.01 10.87 -8.51
C ASP A 324 6.91 9.64 -8.31
N ARG A 325 7.81 9.40 -9.25
CA ARG A 325 8.87 8.40 -9.14
C ARG A 325 10.16 9.10 -8.72
N THR A 326 10.48 9.09 -7.44
CA THR A 326 11.68 9.75 -6.92
C THR A 326 12.94 8.91 -7.16
N GLN A 327 14.14 9.46 -6.95
CA GLN A 327 15.38 8.69 -7.03
C GLN A 327 15.39 7.58 -5.96
N SER A 328 15.78 6.36 -6.35
CA SER A 328 16.17 5.30 -5.41
C SER A 328 17.59 5.55 -4.90
N VAL A 329 17.99 4.83 -3.85
CA VAL A 329 19.39 4.89 -3.37
C VAL A 329 20.38 4.46 -4.44
N PRO A 330 20.16 3.38 -5.23
CA PRO A 330 20.98 3.09 -6.39
C PRO A 330 21.01 4.21 -7.45
N ASP A 331 19.89 4.93 -7.70
CA ASP A 331 19.87 6.08 -8.62
C ASP A 331 20.76 7.22 -8.10
N ILE A 332 20.70 7.52 -6.78
CA ILE A 332 21.51 8.56 -6.13
C ILE A 332 23.00 8.19 -6.23
N ARG A 333 23.37 6.96 -5.84
CA ARG A 333 24.75 6.47 -5.93
C ARG A 333 25.28 6.48 -7.36
N THR A 334 24.44 6.14 -8.35
CA THR A 334 24.82 6.21 -9.75
C THR A 334 25.09 7.67 -10.17
N THR A 335 24.29 8.61 -9.69
CA THR A 335 24.49 10.04 -9.93
C THR A 335 25.84 10.50 -9.35
N GLU A 336 26.13 10.10 -8.11
CA GLU A 336 27.40 10.42 -7.43
C GLU A 336 28.62 9.79 -8.14
N LEU A 337 28.50 8.53 -8.54
CA LEU A 337 29.57 7.78 -9.18
C LEU A 337 29.89 8.31 -10.59
N THR A 338 28.87 8.69 -11.34
CA THR A 338 29.02 9.07 -12.77
C THR A 338 29.08 10.59 -13.00
N GLY A 339 28.72 11.39 -12.00
CA GLY A 339 28.54 12.84 -12.12
C GLY A 339 27.32 13.24 -12.97
N LYS A 340 26.52 12.26 -13.47
CA LYS A 340 25.35 12.50 -14.30
C LYS A 340 24.09 12.14 -13.53
N TYR A 341 23.13 13.07 -13.46
CA TYR A 341 21.84 12.82 -12.81
C TYR A 341 21.17 11.58 -13.40
N THR A 342 20.87 10.62 -12.54
CA THR A 342 20.26 9.34 -12.90
C THR A 342 18.97 9.16 -12.09
N GLN A 343 17.90 8.82 -12.76
CA GLN A 343 16.61 8.49 -12.13
C GLN A 343 15.90 7.47 -13.01
N GLY A 344 15.50 6.35 -12.40
CA GLY A 344 14.74 5.32 -13.09
C GLY A 344 13.29 5.74 -13.31
N ASP A 345 12.62 5.07 -14.24
CA ASP A 345 11.17 5.20 -14.45
C ASP A 345 10.38 4.13 -13.67
N ALA A 346 9.08 4.37 -13.55
CA ALA A 346 8.15 3.40 -13.01
C ALA A 346 6.76 3.53 -13.63
N ALA A 347 6.06 2.40 -13.75
CA ALA A 347 4.68 2.35 -14.24
C ALA A 347 3.70 2.56 -13.08
N PHE A 348 2.79 3.51 -13.20
CA PHE A 348 1.75 3.83 -12.24
C PHE A 348 0.35 3.51 -12.76
N ALA A 349 -0.58 3.29 -11.85
CA ALA A 349 -1.99 3.13 -12.14
C ALA A 349 -2.72 4.49 -12.17
N ASP A 350 -3.82 4.57 -12.91
CA ASP A 350 -4.72 5.71 -12.87
C ASP A 350 -5.72 5.60 -11.73
N TYR A 351 -6.15 4.39 -11.42
CA TYR A 351 -7.09 4.11 -10.34
C TYR A 351 -6.88 2.70 -9.79
N VAL A 352 -7.41 2.48 -8.60
CA VAL A 352 -7.48 1.17 -7.94
C VAL A 352 -8.93 0.87 -7.59
N VAL A 353 -9.47 -0.23 -8.09
CA VAL A 353 -10.82 -0.68 -7.74
C VAL A 353 -10.73 -1.58 -6.51
N ASN A 354 -11.55 -1.27 -5.49
CA ASN A 354 -11.70 -2.09 -4.31
C ASN A 354 -13.18 -2.43 -4.13
N VAL A 355 -13.50 -3.73 -4.06
CA VAL A 355 -14.85 -4.23 -3.79
C VAL A 355 -14.75 -5.28 -2.70
N GLY A 356 -15.58 -5.16 -1.69
CA GLY A 356 -15.51 -6.14 -0.62
C GLY A 356 -16.77 -6.30 0.20
N VAL A 357 -16.68 -7.26 1.12
CA VAL A 357 -17.74 -7.60 2.05
C VAL A 357 -17.16 -7.79 3.43
N THR A 358 -17.84 -7.22 4.42
CA THR A 358 -17.58 -7.52 5.83
C THR A 358 -18.80 -8.21 6.42
N VAL A 359 -18.58 -9.30 7.14
CA VAL A 359 -19.63 -10.08 7.82
C VAL A 359 -19.31 -10.17 9.30
N LYS A 360 -20.29 -9.83 10.13
CA LYS A 360 -20.23 -9.96 11.59
C LYS A 360 -20.94 -11.23 12.07
N PHE A 361 -20.31 -12.05 12.91
CA PHE A 361 -20.87 -13.28 13.46
C PHE A 361 -20.37 -13.58 14.89
#